data_28a5f8aaea8539c025e5047e52a69b69
#
_entry.id   28a5f8aaea8539c025e5047e52a69b69
#
_cell.length_a   1.000
_cell.length_b   1.000
_cell.length_c   1.000
_cell.angle_alpha   90.00
_cell.angle_beta   90.00
_cell.angle_gamma   90.00
#
_symmetry.space_group_name_H-M   'P 1'
#
loop_
_entity.id
_entity.type
_entity.pdbx_description
1 polymer ?
#
loop_
_entity_poly.entity_id
_entity_poly.type
_entity_poly.pdbx_seq_one_letter_code
_entity_poly.pdbx_strand_id
1 'polypeptide(L)'
;MADLKKQFDAAAKAVLDAKKDPGNDLKLKLYANYKQASEGDVKGEKPGFTDFVNRAKYEAWAKLKGTPPEEAMKAYVKLVERVTRE
;
A
#
# COMPACT_ATOMS: atom_id res chain seq x y z
N MET A 1 -0.69 16.53 9.30
CA MET A 1 -1.78 16.62 10.24
C MET A 1 -2.01 15.30 10.95
N ALA A 2 -2.27 15.38 12.25
CA ALA A 2 -2.44 14.20 13.08
C ALA A 2 -3.55 13.26 12.60
N ASP A 3 -4.60 13.84 11.98
CA ASP A 3 -5.76 13.08 11.54
C ASP A 3 -5.46 12.14 10.38
N LEU A 4 -4.56 12.55 9.50
CA LEU A 4 -4.21 11.70 8.35
C LEU A 4 -3.54 10.41 8.80
N LYS A 5 -2.64 10.49 9.76
CA LYS A 5 -1.98 9.30 10.28
C LYS A 5 -2.97 8.38 10.98
N LYS A 6 -3.91 8.96 11.74
CA LYS A 6 -4.96 8.16 12.39
C LYS A 6 -5.84 7.46 11.37
N GLN A 7 -6.20 8.18 10.30
CA GLN A 7 -6.98 7.58 9.22
C GLN A 7 -6.21 6.45 8.54
N PHE A 8 -4.93 6.65 8.33
CA PHE A 8 -4.06 5.65 7.72
C PHE A 8 -3.98 4.40 8.60
N ASP A 9 -3.74 4.58 9.90
CA ASP A 9 -3.67 3.45 10.83
C ASP A 9 -5.01 2.71 10.93
N ALA A 10 -6.10 3.46 10.96
CA ALA A 10 -7.44 2.87 10.99
C ALA A 10 -7.74 2.10 9.70
N ALA A 11 -7.31 2.64 8.56
CA ALA A 11 -7.49 1.98 7.27
C ALA A 11 -6.71 0.66 7.22
N ALA A 12 -5.50 0.65 7.75
CA ALA A 12 -4.69 -0.57 7.78
C ALA A 12 -5.36 -1.68 8.59
N LYS A 13 -5.99 -1.31 9.70
CA LYS A 13 -6.76 -2.26 10.50
C LYS A 13 -8.01 -2.73 9.76
N ALA A 14 -8.71 -1.80 9.14
CA ALA A 14 -9.95 -2.11 8.44
C ALA A 14 -9.72 -3.10 7.29
N VAL A 15 -8.63 -2.95 6.57
CA VAL A 15 -8.33 -3.85 5.45
C VAL A 15 -7.95 -5.25 5.93
N LEU A 16 -7.31 -5.34 7.10
CA LEU A 16 -6.99 -6.65 7.69
C LEU A 16 -8.26 -7.37 8.17
N ASP A 17 -9.24 -6.61 8.65
CA ASP A 17 -10.50 -7.16 9.14
C ASP A 17 -11.49 -7.42 8.00
N ALA A 18 -11.27 -6.85 6.83
CA ALA A 18 -12.16 -7.02 5.70
C ALA A 18 -12.16 -8.47 5.24
N LYS A 19 -13.36 -9.02 5.06
CA LYS A 19 -13.51 -10.41 4.64
C LYS A 19 -13.44 -10.60 3.14
N LYS A 20 -13.51 -9.53 2.40
CA LYS A 20 -13.47 -9.58 0.94
C LYS A 20 -12.04 -9.51 0.43
N ASP A 21 -11.76 -10.33 -0.57
CA ASP A 21 -10.48 -10.28 -1.28
C ASP A 21 -10.57 -9.20 -2.36
N PRO A 22 -9.76 -8.14 -2.27
CA PRO A 22 -9.84 -7.04 -3.25
C PRO A 22 -9.23 -7.38 -4.61
N GLY A 23 -8.62 -8.56 -4.74
CA GLY A 23 -7.92 -8.93 -5.96
C GLY A 23 -6.45 -8.53 -5.93
N ASN A 24 -5.67 -9.18 -6.78
CA ASN A 24 -4.22 -9.01 -6.75
C ASN A 24 -3.75 -7.59 -7.08
N ASP A 25 -4.38 -6.95 -8.07
CA ASP A 25 -3.98 -5.59 -8.44
C ASP A 25 -4.17 -4.61 -7.30
N LEU A 26 -5.31 -4.69 -6.64
CA LEU A 26 -5.61 -3.79 -5.53
C LEU A 26 -4.73 -4.08 -4.32
N LYS A 27 -4.46 -5.36 -4.07
CA LYS A 27 -3.54 -5.75 -3.00
C LYS A 27 -2.15 -5.17 -3.21
N LEU A 28 -1.66 -5.19 -4.45
CA LEU A 28 -0.36 -4.61 -4.78
C LEU A 28 -0.34 -3.10 -4.57
N LYS A 29 -1.41 -2.42 -4.95
CA LYS A 29 -1.53 -0.98 -4.73
C LYS A 29 -1.57 -0.64 -3.24
N LEU A 30 -2.31 -1.42 -2.47
CA LEU A 30 -2.39 -1.24 -1.03
C LEU A 30 -1.00 -1.43 -0.39
N TYR A 31 -0.31 -2.50 -0.77
CA TYR A 31 1.03 -2.75 -0.27
C TYR A 31 1.99 -1.61 -0.61
N ALA A 32 1.99 -1.20 -1.88
CA ALA A 32 2.90 -0.17 -2.36
C ALA A 32 2.69 1.16 -1.64
N ASN A 33 1.43 1.58 -1.49
CA ASN A 33 1.13 2.82 -0.80
C ASN A 33 1.45 2.74 0.69
N TYR A 34 1.20 1.59 1.30
CA TYR A 34 1.56 1.38 2.70
C TYR A 34 3.06 1.53 2.91
N LYS A 35 3.86 0.88 2.06
CA LYS A 35 5.31 0.97 2.15
C LYS A 35 5.82 2.38 1.89
N GLN A 36 5.29 3.03 0.87
CA GLN A 36 5.70 4.40 0.57
C GLN A 36 5.35 5.35 1.72
N ALA A 37 4.20 5.16 2.33
CA ALA A 37 3.76 6.00 3.45
C ALA A 37 4.59 5.74 4.71
N SER A 38 4.97 4.49 4.97
CA SER A 38 5.64 4.14 6.22
C SER A 38 7.16 4.17 6.12
N GLU A 39 7.74 3.84 4.98
CA GLU A 39 9.19 3.73 4.81
C GLU A 39 9.78 4.68 3.79
N GLY A 40 8.95 5.33 2.98
CA GLY A 40 9.43 6.21 1.92
C GLY A 40 9.77 5.43 0.65
N ASP A 41 10.73 5.93 -0.12
CA ASP A 41 11.10 5.34 -1.39
C ASP A 41 11.61 3.92 -1.24
N VAL A 42 11.38 3.13 -2.28
CA VAL A 42 11.80 1.74 -2.30
C VAL A 42 13.30 1.63 -2.03
N LYS A 43 13.67 0.66 -1.23
CA LYS A 43 15.06 0.38 -0.89
C LYS A 43 15.30 -1.11 -0.85
N GLY A 44 16.58 -1.49 -0.95
CA GLY A 44 16.97 -2.89 -1.01
C GLY A 44 17.02 -3.40 -2.44
N GLU A 45 17.43 -4.63 -2.58
CA GLU A 45 17.56 -5.24 -3.89
C GLU A 45 16.25 -5.81 -4.38
N LYS A 46 16.06 -5.73 -5.69
CA LYS A 46 14.90 -6.32 -6.33
C LYS A 46 14.95 -7.84 -6.17
N PRO A 47 13.85 -8.48 -5.77
CA PRO A 47 13.80 -9.93 -5.64
C PRO A 47 14.12 -10.63 -6.95
N GLY A 48 14.62 -11.85 -6.83
CA GLY A 48 15.05 -12.62 -7.99
C GLY A 48 13.93 -13.02 -8.93
N PHE A 49 14.31 -13.53 -10.06
CA PHE A 49 13.42 -13.86 -11.18
C PHE A 49 12.31 -14.82 -10.81
N THR A 50 12.61 -15.77 -9.92
CA THR A 50 11.65 -16.81 -9.57
C THR A 50 10.72 -16.42 -8.42
N ASP A 51 10.99 -15.30 -7.78
CA ASP A 51 10.17 -14.84 -6.66
C ASP A 51 9.12 -13.83 -7.15
N PHE A 52 8.13 -14.35 -7.87
CA PHE A 52 7.14 -13.52 -8.56
C PHE A 52 6.36 -12.61 -7.64
N VAL A 53 5.94 -13.12 -6.50
CA VAL A 53 5.09 -12.36 -5.57
C VAL A 53 5.86 -11.17 -4.99
N ASN A 54 7.04 -11.44 -4.44
CA ASN A 54 7.84 -10.38 -3.83
C ASN A 54 8.37 -9.40 -4.87
N ARG A 55 8.68 -9.89 -6.06
CA ARG A 55 9.10 -9.02 -7.15
C ARG A 55 7.99 -8.07 -7.58
N ALA A 56 6.75 -8.56 -7.67
CA ALA A 56 5.61 -7.71 -8.00
C ALA A 56 5.38 -6.64 -6.95
N LYS A 57 5.50 -7.01 -5.68
CA LYS A 57 5.40 -6.06 -4.57
C LYS A 57 6.49 -4.99 -4.65
N TYR A 58 7.71 -5.40 -4.89
CA TYR A 58 8.83 -4.48 -5.03
C TYR A 58 8.60 -3.50 -6.18
N GLU A 59 8.20 -4.00 -7.32
CA GLU A 59 7.95 -3.16 -8.50
C GLU A 59 6.81 -2.17 -8.27
N ALA A 60 5.74 -2.62 -7.60
CA ALA A 60 4.63 -1.74 -7.28
C ALA A 60 5.07 -0.59 -6.37
N TRP A 61 5.89 -0.89 -5.37
CA TRP A 61 6.45 0.13 -4.48
C TRP A 61 7.41 1.05 -5.24
N ALA A 62 8.25 0.48 -6.11
CA ALA A 62 9.21 1.26 -6.89
C ALA A 62 8.53 2.29 -7.80
N LYS A 63 7.34 1.99 -8.29
CA LYS A 63 6.57 2.93 -9.11
C LYS A 63 6.17 4.18 -8.35
N LEU A 64 6.12 4.11 -7.03
CA LEU A 64 5.74 5.24 -6.19
C LEU A 64 6.94 6.07 -5.73
N LYS A 65 8.14 5.73 -6.20
CA LYS A 65 9.34 6.48 -5.83
C LYS A 65 9.14 7.98 -6.06
N GLY A 66 9.49 8.77 -5.06
CA GLY A 66 9.29 10.21 -5.11
C GLY A 66 7.96 10.69 -4.57
N THR A 67 7.01 9.79 -4.34
CA THR A 67 5.71 10.17 -3.77
C THR A 67 5.88 10.52 -2.30
N PRO A 68 5.42 11.69 -1.86
CA PRO A 68 5.50 12.05 -0.44
C PRO A 68 4.68 11.08 0.40
N PRO A 69 5.14 10.76 1.64
CA PRO A 69 4.40 9.86 2.51
C PRO A 69 2.94 10.25 2.73
N GLU A 70 2.66 11.55 2.83
CA GLU A 70 1.30 12.03 3.02
C GLU A 70 0.40 11.68 1.84
N GLU A 71 0.91 11.81 0.62
CA GLU A 71 0.16 11.45 -0.57
C GLU A 71 -0.11 9.95 -0.62
N ALA A 72 0.88 9.16 -0.23
CA ALA A 72 0.71 7.70 -0.17
C ALA A 72 -0.33 7.31 0.88
N MET A 73 -0.35 7.99 2.03
CA MET A 73 -1.36 7.75 3.05
C MET A 73 -2.76 8.04 2.53
N LYS A 74 -2.94 9.17 1.84
CA LYS A 74 -4.23 9.53 1.27
C LYS A 74 -4.69 8.50 0.25
N ALA A 75 -3.79 8.07 -0.61
CA ALA A 75 -4.11 7.05 -1.61
C ALA A 75 -4.50 5.74 -0.95
N TYR A 76 -3.77 5.34 0.08
CA TYR A 76 -4.06 4.11 0.83
C TYR A 76 -5.45 4.15 1.45
N VAL A 77 -5.78 5.25 2.13
CA VAL A 77 -7.09 5.43 2.76
C VAL A 77 -8.21 5.30 1.73
N LYS A 78 -8.05 5.95 0.58
CA LYS A 78 -9.04 5.86 -0.49
C LYS A 78 -9.21 4.45 -1.02
N LEU A 79 -8.10 3.73 -1.17
CA LEU A 79 -8.16 2.35 -1.63
C LEU A 79 -8.89 1.46 -0.64
N VAL A 80 -8.63 1.64 0.66
CA VAL A 80 -9.30 0.87 1.70
C VAL A 80 -10.78 1.17 1.72
N GLU A 81 -11.17 2.43 1.60
CA GLU A 81 -12.59 2.81 1.53
C GLU A 81 -13.30 2.10 0.39
N ARG A 82 -12.62 1.99 -0.74
CA ARG A 82 -13.15 1.29 -1.91
C ARG A 82 -13.39 -0.18 -1.63
N VAL A 83 -12.44 -0.82 -0.98
CA VAL A 83 -12.53 -2.23 -0.62
C VAL A 83 -13.64 -2.48 0.39
N THR A 84 -13.75 -1.62 1.40
CA THR A 84 -14.69 -1.83 2.49
C THR A 84 -16.12 -1.45 2.14
N ARG A 85 -16.32 -0.62 1.12
CA ARG A 85 -17.67 -0.25 0.67
C ARG A 85 -18.37 -1.34 -0.11
N GLU A 86 -17.61 -2.17 -0.75
CA GLU A 86 -18.16 -3.28 -1.52
C GLU A 86 -18.36 -4.49 -0.63
#